data_6795316e10cb9068e1bf47864500167c
#
_entry.id   6795316e10cb9068e1bf47864500167c
#
_cell.length_a   1.000
_cell.length_b   1.000
_cell.length_c   1.000
_cell.angle_alpha   90.00
_cell.angle_beta   90.00
_cell.angle_gamma   90.00
#
_symmetry.space_group_name_H-M   'P 1'
#
loop_
_entity.id
_entity.type
_entity.pdbx_description
1 polymer ?
#
loop_
_entity_poly.entity_id
_entity_poly.type
_entity_poly.pdbx_seq_one_letter_code
_entity_poly.pdbx_strand_id
1 'polypeptide(L)' 'MEERKHLSIRMDAELHDKLKYIAQYDGRSMSRQILHLITTCVRTFEQEHGPIQTEDPS' A
#
# COMPACT_ATOMS: atom_id res chain seq x y z
N MET A 1 -10.02 -11.03 15.41
CA MET A 1 -9.61 -9.63 15.52
C MET A 1 -8.39 -9.36 14.65
N GLU A 2 -8.44 -8.28 13.94
CA GLU A 2 -7.39 -7.97 12.99
C GLU A 2 -6.19 -7.35 13.66
N GLU A 3 -5.03 -7.80 13.26
CA GLU A 3 -3.78 -7.25 13.74
C GLU A 3 -3.25 -6.26 12.74
N ARG A 4 -2.85 -5.09 13.21
CA ARG A 4 -2.26 -4.10 12.34
C ARG A 4 -0.77 -4.07 12.55
N LYS A 5 -0.05 -4.15 11.45
CA LYS A 5 1.39 -4.18 11.52
C LYS A 5 1.95 -2.91 10.93
N HIS A 6 3.09 -2.52 11.43
CA HIS A 6 3.79 -1.34 10.96
C HIS A 6 4.80 -1.71 9.89
N LEU A 7 4.90 -0.83 8.92
CA LEU A 7 5.89 -0.98 7.86
C LEU A 7 6.53 0.37 7.64
N SER A 8 7.83 0.44 7.75
CA SER A 8 8.58 1.66 7.50
C SER A 8 9.23 1.56 6.14
N ILE A 9 9.03 2.57 5.32
CA ILE A 9 9.59 2.61 3.98
C ILE A 9 10.38 3.89 3.82
N ARG A 10 11.60 3.77 3.32
CA ARG A 10 12.39 4.91 2.95
C ARG A 10 12.24 5.16 1.47
N MET A 11 11.98 6.40 1.13
CA MET A 11 11.84 6.69 -0.27
C MET A 11 12.51 8.02 -0.58
N ASP A 12 12.92 8.13 -1.82
CA ASP A 12 13.54 9.32 -2.34
C ASP A 12 12.62 10.52 -2.15
N ALA A 13 13.21 11.67 -1.83
CA ALA A 13 12.41 12.85 -1.56
C ALA A 13 11.56 13.25 -2.75
N GLU A 14 12.10 13.13 -3.95
CA GLU A 14 11.35 13.48 -5.14
C GLU A 14 10.16 12.56 -5.33
N LEU A 15 10.37 11.28 -5.11
CA LEU A 15 9.28 10.31 -5.22
C LEU A 15 8.23 10.55 -4.17
N HIS A 16 8.67 10.86 -2.96
CA HIS A 16 7.76 11.16 -1.87
C HIS A 16 6.87 12.36 -2.22
N ASP A 17 7.48 13.41 -2.76
CA ASP A 17 6.73 14.62 -3.05
C ASP A 17 5.76 14.40 -4.19
N LYS A 18 6.13 13.60 -5.16
CA LYS A 18 5.24 13.29 -6.26
C LYS A 18 4.04 12.48 -5.79
N LEU A 19 4.29 11.53 -4.90
CA LEU A 19 3.20 10.75 -4.34
C LEU A 19 2.27 11.63 -3.51
N LYS A 20 2.84 12.57 -2.77
CA LYS A 20 2.04 13.49 -1.99
C LYS A 20 1.14 14.32 -2.89
N TYR A 21 1.67 14.77 -4.02
CA TYR A 21 0.88 15.52 -5.00
C TYR A 21 -0.30 14.70 -5.49
N ILE A 22 -0.03 13.44 -5.82
CA ILE A 22 -1.08 12.56 -6.32
C ILE A 22 -2.15 12.32 -5.25
N ALA A 23 -1.70 12.12 -4.03
CA ALA A 23 -2.65 11.89 -2.93
C ALA A 23 -3.56 13.10 -2.73
N GLN A 24 -2.99 14.30 -2.82
CA GLN A 24 -3.79 15.50 -2.68
C GLN A 24 -4.76 15.66 -3.83
N TYR A 25 -4.32 15.32 -5.03
CA TYR A 25 -5.19 15.37 -6.20
C TYR A 25 -6.38 14.44 -6.03
N ASP A 26 -6.14 13.26 -5.46
CA ASP A 26 -7.19 12.28 -5.25
C ASP A 26 -7.98 12.51 -3.96
N GLY A 27 -7.62 13.52 -3.20
CA GLY A 27 -8.32 13.81 -1.95
C GLY A 27 -8.05 12.80 -0.86
N ARG A 28 -6.85 12.22 -0.86
CA ARG A 28 -6.47 11.21 0.11
C ARG A 28 -5.26 11.68 0.92
N SER A 29 -5.13 11.16 2.13
CA SER A 29 -3.90 11.34 2.88
C SER A 29 -2.81 10.44 2.29
N MET A 30 -1.56 10.72 2.64
CA MET A 30 -0.45 9.88 2.19
C MET A 30 -0.63 8.44 2.62
N SER A 31 -1.01 8.24 3.88
CA SER A 31 -1.20 6.89 4.39
C SER A 31 -2.29 6.15 3.62
N ARG A 32 -3.38 6.83 3.34
CA ARG A 32 -4.48 6.23 2.60
C ARG A 32 -4.09 5.92 1.17
N GLN A 33 -3.32 6.82 0.56
CA GLN A 33 -2.87 6.60 -0.81
C GLN A 33 -1.95 5.39 -0.89
N ILE A 34 -1.03 5.29 0.06
CA ILE A 34 -0.12 4.15 0.09
C ILE A 34 -0.89 2.85 0.30
N LEU A 35 -1.84 2.86 1.23
CA LEU A 35 -2.64 1.69 1.50
C LEU A 35 -3.45 1.26 0.28
N HIS A 36 -3.98 2.24 -0.45
CA HIS A 36 -4.72 1.96 -1.67
C HIS A 36 -3.85 1.30 -2.72
N LEU A 37 -2.62 1.79 -2.88
CA LEU A 37 -1.69 1.22 -3.85
C LEU A 37 -1.32 -0.20 -3.48
N ILE A 38 -1.08 -0.45 -2.19
CA ILE A 38 -0.73 -1.79 -1.73
C ILE A 38 -1.90 -2.73 -1.95
N THR A 39 -3.10 -2.31 -1.60
CA THR A 39 -4.27 -3.13 -1.78
C THR A 39 -4.47 -3.49 -3.25
N THR A 40 -4.29 -2.52 -4.13
CA THR A 40 -4.42 -2.76 -5.56
C THR A 40 -3.37 -3.75 -6.05
N CYS A 41 -2.14 -3.61 -5.54
CA CYS A 41 -1.07 -4.50 -5.92
C CYS A 41 -1.40 -5.95 -5.54
N VAL A 42 -1.87 -6.15 -4.31
CA VAL A 42 -2.21 -7.48 -3.84
C VAL A 42 -3.36 -8.05 -4.65
N ARG A 43 -4.37 -7.23 -4.88
CA ARG A 43 -5.54 -7.69 -5.63
C ARG A 43 -5.16 -8.12 -7.04
N THR A 44 -4.34 -7.33 -7.70
CA THR A 44 -3.90 -7.64 -9.05
C THR A 44 -3.12 -8.95 -9.09
N PHE A 45 -2.22 -9.13 -8.12
CA PHE A 45 -1.44 -10.35 -8.05
C PHE A 45 -2.34 -11.57 -7.87
N GLU A 46 -3.32 -11.45 -6.98
CA GLU A 46 -4.20 -12.58 -6.71
C GLU A 46 -5.11 -12.91 -7.88
N GLN A 47 -5.45 -11.92 -8.68
CA GLN A 47 -6.23 -12.19 -9.88
C GLN A 47 -5.45 -13.01 -10.90
N GLU A 48 -4.14 -12.81 -10.92
CA GLU A 48 -3.29 -13.49 -11.89
C GLU A 48 -2.77 -14.82 -11.39
N HIS A 49 -2.57 -14.95 -10.09
CA HIS A 49 -1.90 -16.12 -9.52
C HIS A 49 -2.74 -16.87 -8.51
N GLY A 50 -3.93 -16.38 -8.21
CA GLY A 50 -4.78 -17.01 -7.22
C GLY A 50 -4.52 -16.46 -5.82
N PRO A 51 -5.38 -16.82 -4.88
CA PRO A 51 -5.28 -16.27 -3.52
C PRO A 51 -3.95 -16.59 -2.86
N ILE A 52 -3.42 -15.60 -2.18
CA ILE A 52 -2.18 -15.76 -1.44
C ILE A 52 -2.53 -16.33 -0.06
N GLN A 53 -1.88 -17.39 0.31
CA GLN A 53 -2.06 -17.97 1.64
C GLN A 53 -0.84 -17.68 2.46
N THR A 54 -1.03 -16.95 3.52
CA THR A 54 0.06 -16.62 4.43
C THR A 54 -0.03 -17.54 5.61
N GLU A 55 1.03 -18.27 5.86
CA GLU A 55 1.04 -19.20 6.98
C GLU A 55 1.49 -18.57 8.26
N ASP A 56 2.25 -17.52 8.14
CA ASP A 56 2.82 -16.90 9.30
C ASP A 56 1.86 -15.91 9.90
N PRO A 57 1.36 -16.21 11.09
CA PRO A 57 0.42 -15.32 11.75
C PRO A 57 1.07 -14.11 12.39
N SER A 58 2.36 -14.09 12.50
CA SER A 58 3.04 -13.01 13.21
C SER A 58 3.14 -11.74 12.44
#